data_d226aafde573347daf5bf1a1bd15fbc3
#
_entry.id   d226aafde573347daf5bf1a1bd15fbc3
#
_cell.length_a   1.000
_cell.length_b   1.000
_cell.length_c   1.000
_cell.angle_alpha   90.00
_cell.angle_beta   90.00
_cell.angle_gamma   90.00
#
_symmetry.space_group_name_H-M   'P 1'
#
loop_
_entity.id
_entity.type
_entity.pdbx_description
1 polymer ?
#
loop_
_entity_poly.entity_id
_entity_poly.type
_entity_poly.pdbx_seq_one_letter_code
_entity_poly.pdbx_strand_id
1 'polypeptide(L)'
;ASDKKYRAIVRLGQSTDTYDAQGTFTQYNTNVDLAQDQVEAALQKFRGKITQTPPAFSAIQVGGKRAYEAAREGEPLELAPREITIYSLDLVSWKSPDLVMDVACSAGTYIRTLANDIGQALGVGGHIASLMRTATSSFTLKEAHSLSDIETAFHAGKGASLVVETDRALADWQEVKLDADG
;
A
#
# COMPACT_ATOMS: atom_id res chain seq x y z
N ALA A 1 -2.90 -8.87 12.45
CA ALA A 1 -2.56 -8.42 11.08
C ALA A 1 -1.31 -7.54 11.18
N SER A 2 -0.31 -7.76 10.32
CA SER A 2 1.00 -7.13 10.40
C SER A 2 1.07 -5.77 9.70
N ASP A 3 1.90 -4.88 10.22
CA ASP A 3 2.24 -3.59 9.61
C ASP A 3 3.02 -3.77 8.31
N LYS A 4 2.96 -2.78 7.45
CA LYS A 4 3.56 -2.83 6.13
C LYS A 4 4.31 -1.55 5.82
N LYS A 5 5.36 -1.68 5.01
CA LYS A 5 6.07 -0.52 4.44
C LYS A 5 6.03 -0.58 2.93
N TYR A 6 5.90 0.59 2.33
CA TYR A 6 5.80 0.74 0.88
C TYR A 6 6.67 1.90 0.40
N ARG A 7 7.20 1.77 -0.81
CA ARG A 7 7.60 2.89 -1.65
C ARG A 7 6.59 3.07 -2.75
N ALA A 8 6.07 4.26 -2.89
CA ALA A 8 5.04 4.59 -3.86
C ALA A 8 5.49 5.76 -4.74
N ILE A 9 5.15 5.68 -6.02
CA ILE A 9 5.19 6.81 -6.95
C ILE A 9 3.76 7.21 -7.22
N VAL A 10 3.40 8.41 -6.79
CA VAL A 10 2.10 9.03 -7.06
C VAL A 10 2.25 9.99 -8.21
N ARG A 11 1.46 9.82 -9.26
CA ARG A 11 1.35 10.80 -10.33
C ARG A 11 0.24 11.78 -10.01
N LEU A 12 0.62 13.01 -9.74
CA LEU A 12 -0.30 14.12 -9.55
C LEU A 12 -0.81 14.67 -10.90
N GLY A 13 -1.94 15.39 -10.86
CA GLY A 13 -2.57 15.94 -12.06
C GLY A 13 -3.51 14.98 -12.78
N GLN A 14 -3.62 13.73 -12.35
CA GLN A 14 -4.47 12.72 -12.98
C GLN A 14 -5.09 11.82 -11.92
N SER A 15 -6.41 11.61 -12.00
CA SER A 15 -7.11 10.62 -11.18
C SER A 15 -7.66 9.51 -12.06
N THR A 16 -7.78 8.29 -11.50
CA THR A 16 -8.38 7.14 -12.17
C THR A 16 -9.45 6.51 -11.28
N ASP A 17 -10.37 5.78 -11.84
CA ASP A 17 -11.44 5.07 -11.14
C ASP A 17 -10.93 3.96 -10.20
N THR A 18 -9.76 3.37 -10.50
CA THR A 18 -9.10 2.36 -9.66
C THR A 18 -8.08 2.95 -8.68
N TYR A 19 -7.78 4.26 -8.78
CA TYR A 19 -6.73 4.97 -8.04
C TYR A 19 -5.30 4.49 -8.34
N ASP A 20 -5.11 3.74 -9.45
CA ASP A 20 -3.81 3.31 -9.97
C ASP A 20 -3.74 3.48 -11.51
N ALA A 21 -2.58 3.21 -12.10
CA ALA A 21 -2.31 3.43 -13.52
C ALA A 21 -3.08 2.47 -14.46
N GLN A 22 -3.82 1.48 -13.95
CA GLN A 22 -4.59 0.54 -14.76
C GLN A 22 -6.04 0.98 -14.96
N GLY A 23 -6.48 2.00 -14.21
CA GLY A 23 -7.84 2.53 -14.29
C GLY A 23 -8.05 3.51 -15.44
N THR A 24 -9.32 3.83 -15.67
CA THR A 24 -9.74 4.87 -16.61
C THR A 24 -9.60 6.25 -15.97
N PHE A 25 -9.07 7.23 -16.72
CA PHE A 25 -8.94 8.59 -16.22
C PHE A 25 -10.30 9.21 -15.93
N THR A 26 -10.46 9.73 -14.70
CA THR A 26 -11.65 10.46 -14.24
C THR A 26 -11.40 11.96 -14.10
N GLN A 27 -10.13 12.34 -13.94
CA GLN A 27 -9.69 13.74 -13.86
C GLN A 27 -8.34 13.87 -14.55
N TYR A 28 -8.17 14.96 -15.30
CA TYR A 28 -6.91 15.29 -15.96
C TYR A 28 -6.62 16.78 -15.82
N ASN A 29 -5.52 17.11 -15.16
CA ASN A 29 -5.01 18.47 -15.00
C ASN A 29 -3.56 18.51 -15.50
N THR A 30 -3.30 19.25 -16.56
CA THR A 30 -1.96 19.35 -17.18
C THR A 30 -1.02 20.28 -16.43
N ASN A 31 -1.57 21.16 -15.57
CA ASN A 31 -0.78 22.13 -14.82
C ASN A 31 -0.64 21.69 -13.36
N VAL A 32 0.46 21.00 -13.05
CA VAL A 32 0.85 20.63 -11.69
C VAL A 32 1.99 21.54 -11.25
N ASP A 33 1.63 22.78 -10.92
CA ASP A 33 2.55 23.81 -10.42
C ASP A 33 2.47 23.83 -8.88
N LEU A 34 3.25 22.96 -8.25
CA LEU A 34 3.28 22.79 -6.80
C LEU A 34 4.73 22.89 -6.30
N ALA A 35 4.95 23.76 -5.33
CA ALA A 35 6.22 23.82 -4.62
C ALA A 35 6.39 22.59 -3.69
N GLN A 36 7.62 22.20 -3.41
CA GLN A 36 7.90 21.02 -2.57
C GLN A 36 7.34 21.15 -1.16
N ASP A 37 7.36 22.33 -0.57
CA ASP A 37 6.80 22.60 0.75
C ASP A 37 5.27 22.43 0.81
N GLN A 38 4.56 22.75 -0.29
CA GLN A 38 3.12 22.48 -0.41
C GLN A 38 2.84 20.97 -0.41
N VAL A 39 3.65 20.20 -1.13
CA VAL A 39 3.54 18.73 -1.14
C VAL A 39 3.81 18.17 0.25
N GLU A 40 4.90 18.59 0.91
CA GLU A 40 5.24 18.14 2.26
C GLU A 40 4.16 18.50 3.27
N ALA A 41 3.61 19.71 3.22
CA ALA A 41 2.51 20.15 4.07
C ALA A 41 1.23 19.32 3.85
N ALA A 42 0.97 18.87 2.62
CA ALA A 42 -0.14 17.97 2.34
C ALA A 42 0.09 16.59 2.95
N LEU A 43 1.31 16.01 2.80
CA LEU A 43 1.65 14.70 3.38
C LEU A 43 1.49 14.68 4.91
N GLN A 44 1.82 15.76 5.60
CA GLN A 44 1.70 15.86 7.06
C GLN A 44 0.27 15.61 7.55
N LYS A 45 -0.76 16.01 6.78
CA LYS A 45 -2.18 15.84 7.13
C LYS A 45 -2.62 14.37 7.16
N PHE A 46 -1.87 13.48 6.53
CA PHE A 46 -2.19 12.05 6.45
C PHE A 46 -1.38 11.19 7.44
N ARG A 47 -0.53 11.80 8.28
CA ARG A 47 0.21 11.08 9.33
C ARG A 47 -0.68 10.82 10.55
N GLY A 48 -0.47 9.70 11.22
CA GLY A 48 -1.23 9.30 12.41
C GLY A 48 -2.50 8.51 12.07
N LYS A 49 -3.49 8.61 12.93
CA LYS A 49 -4.79 7.97 12.74
C LYS A 49 -5.64 8.77 11.77
N ILE A 50 -6.09 8.12 10.71
CA ILE A 50 -6.97 8.71 9.71
C ILE A 50 -8.10 7.74 9.35
N THR A 51 -9.19 8.30 8.86
CA THR A 51 -10.29 7.51 8.30
C THR A 51 -10.10 7.38 6.80
N GLN A 52 -10.19 6.15 6.28
CA GLN A 52 -10.04 5.85 4.88
C GLN A 52 -11.22 5.00 4.38
N THR A 53 -11.84 5.41 3.27
CA THR A 53 -12.79 4.58 2.54
C THR A 53 -12.02 3.68 1.58
N PRO A 54 -12.19 2.36 1.66
CA PRO A 54 -11.55 1.44 0.72
C PRO A 54 -11.97 1.74 -0.72
N PRO A 55 -11.09 1.47 -1.73
CA PRO A 55 -11.47 1.69 -3.12
C PRO A 55 -12.50 0.65 -3.56
N ALA A 56 -13.39 1.02 -4.50
CA ALA A 56 -14.38 0.11 -5.06
C ALA A 56 -13.74 -1.17 -5.64
N PHE A 57 -12.57 -1.02 -6.26
CA PHE A 57 -11.78 -2.14 -6.78
C PHE A 57 -10.92 -2.80 -5.68
N SER A 58 -11.57 -3.36 -4.65
CA SER A 58 -10.92 -4.07 -3.55
C SER A 58 -11.50 -5.47 -3.34
N ALA A 59 -10.76 -6.33 -2.63
CA ALA A 59 -11.20 -7.69 -2.31
C ALA A 59 -12.14 -7.77 -1.08
N ILE A 60 -12.63 -6.64 -0.59
CA ILE A 60 -13.60 -6.58 0.51
C ILE A 60 -14.90 -7.24 0.07
N GLN A 61 -15.51 -8.03 0.97
CA GLN A 61 -16.81 -8.65 0.74
C GLN A 61 -17.89 -7.91 1.52
N VAL A 62 -19.00 -7.64 0.85
CA VAL A 62 -20.23 -7.10 1.44
C VAL A 62 -21.38 -7.95 0.93
N GLY A 63 -22.17 -8.55 1.84
CA GLY A 63 -23.29 -9.39 1.44
C GLY A 63 -22.90 -10.64 0.61
N GLY A 64 -21.67 -11.13 0.77
CA GLY A 64 -21.17 -12.30 0.02
C GLY A 64 -20.58 -11.98 -1.36
N LYS A 65 -20.71 -10.75 -1.87
CA LYS A 65 -20.14 -10.30 -3.15
C LYS A 65 -18.86 -9.49 -2.90
N ARG A 66 -17.83 -9.69 -3.73
CA ARG A 66 -16.59 -8.93 -3.63
C ARG A 66 -16.73 -7.55 -4.29
N ALA A 67 -16.18 -6.53 -3.67
CA ALA A 67 -16.33 -5.15 -4.13
C ALA A 67 -15.81 -4.96 -5.57
N TYR A 68 -14.67 -5.56 -5.94
CA TYR A 68 -14.14 -5.45 -7.29
C TYR A 68 -15.01 -6.13 -8.35
N GLU A 69 -15.76 -7.18 -8.00
CA GLU A 69 -16.70 -7.85 -8.91
C GLU A 69 -17.88 -6.94 -9.24
N ALA A 70 -18.49 -6.37 -8.18
CA ALA A 70 -19.58 -5.41 -8.33
C ALA A 70 -19.15 -4.15 -9.11
N ALA A 71 -17.95 -3.63 -8.82
CA ALA A 71 -17.42 -2.46 -9.54
C ALA A 71 -17.22 -2.73 -11.04
N ARG A 72 -16.78 -3.93 -11.43
CA ARG A 72 -16.64 -4.32 -12.86
C ARG A 72 -17.99 -4.48 -13.56
N GLU A 73 -19.04 -4.83 -12.83
CA GLU A 73 -20.41 -4.93 -13.34
C GLU A 73 -21.10 -3.57 -13.43
N GLY A 74 -20.42 -2.48 -13.00
CA GLY A 74 -20.98 -1.13 -13.01
C GLY A 74 -21.87 -0.82 -11.81
N GLU A 75 -21.90 -1.69 -10.78
CA GLU A 75 -22.69 -1.57 -9.57
C GLU A 75 -21.77 -1.54 -8.32
N PRO A 76 -20.94 -0.49 -8.14
CA PRO A 76 -19.99 -0.44 -7.04
C PRO A 76 -20.71 -0.51 -5.69
N LEU A 77 -20.19 -1.35 -4.79
CA LEU A 77 -20.72 -1.46 -3.43
C LEU A 77 -20.31 -0.25 -2.59
N GLU A 78 -21.21 0.19 -1.72
CA GLU A 78 -20.90 1.18 -0.70
C GLU A 78 -20.04 0.52 0.39
N LEU A 79 -18.80 1.00 0.54
CA LEU A 79 -17.84 0.48 1.48
C LEU A 79 -17.73 1.41 2.69
N ALA A 80 -17.90 0.85 3.88
CA ALA A 80 -17.80 1.61 5.12
C ALA A 80 -16.36 2.16 5.32
N PRO A 81 -16.21 3.43 5.69
CA PRO A 81 -14.94 3.98 6.13
C PRO A 81 -14.39 3.22 7.34
N ARG A 82 -13.06 3.16 7.45
CA ARG A 82 -12.38 2.52 8.59
C ARG A 82 -11.19 3.34 9.06
N GLU A 83 -10.91 3.25 10.35
CA GLU A 83 -9.71 3.85 10.92
C GLU A 83 -8.48 3.02 10.51
N ILE A 84 -7.46 3.72 10.03
CA ILE A 84 -6.12 3.18 9.75
C ILE A 84 -5.08 4.09 10.39
N THR A 85 -3.86 3.60 10.55
CA THR A 85 -2.75 4.41 11.08
C THR A 85 -1.63 4.48 10.05
N ILE A 86 -1.20 5.68 9.73
CA ILE A 86 0.02 5.97 8.99
C ILE A 86 1.11 6.33 10.00
N TYR A 87 2.03 5.40 10.25
CA TYR A 87 3.10 5.59 11.24
C TYR A 87 4.16 6.57 10.77
N SER A 88 4.51 6.48 9.47
CA SER A 88 5.32 7.49 8.80
C SER A 88 4.88 7.65 7.35
N LEU A 89 5.08 8.87 6.84
CA LEU A 89 4.82 9.23 5.45
C LEU A 89 5.87 10.27 5.07
N ASP A 90 6.87 9.85 4.32
CA ASP A 90 8.08 10.62 4.08
C ASP A 90 8.22 10.94 2.60
N LEU A 91 8.45 12.22 2.29
CA LEU A 91 8.79 12.66 0.94
C LEU A 91 10.21 12.19 0.60
N VAL A 92 10.32 11.31 -0.39
CA VAL A 92 11.64 10.85 -0.90
C VAL A 92 12.13 11.78 -2.00
N SER A 93 11.25 12.14 -2.94
CA SER A 93 11.53 13.14 -3.96
C SER A 93 10.25 13.71 -4.55
N TRP A 94 10.33 14.96 -4.98
CA TRP A 94 9.30 15.64 -5.75
C TRP A 94 9.88 16.13 -7.06
N LYS A 95 9.34 15.64 -8.15
CA LYS A 95 9.66 16.13 -9.50
C LYS A 95 8.37 16.09 -10.31
N SER A 96 7.72 17.25 -10.42
CA SER A 96 6.42 17.35 -11.09
C SER A 96 6.38 16.56 -12.39
N PRO A 97 5.35 15.74 -12.63
CA PRO A 97 4.21 15.50 -11.77
C PRO A 97 4.37 14.33 -10.75
N ASP A 98 5.56 13.73 -10.63
CA ASP A 98 5.79 12.50 -9.87
C ASP A 98 6.28 12.80 -8.45
N LEU A 99 5.48 12.36 -7.47
CA LEU A 99 5.76 12.36 -6.05
C LEU A 99 6.22 10.96 -5.62
N VAL A 100 7.45 10.82 -5.14
CA VAL A 100 7.96 9.57 -4.55
C VAL A 100 7.86 9.67 -3.04
N MET A 101 7.19 8.71 -2.41
CA MET A 101 7.01 8.69 -0.95
C MET A 101 7.26 7.30 -0.36
N ASP A 102 7.79 7.27 0.86
CA ASP A 102 7.87 6.08 1.71
C ASP A 102 6.76 6.13 2.76
N VAL A 103 6.07 5.00 2.94
CA VAL A 103 4.91 4.88 3.84
C VAL A 103 5.10 3.69 4.76
N ALA A 104 4.95 3.90 6.08
CA ALA A 104 4.75 2.84 7.05
C ALA A 104 3.33 2.92 7.62
N CYS A 105 2.57 1.83 7.58
CA CYS A 105 1.15 1.86 7.91
C CYS A 105 0.64 0.57 8.52
N SER A 106 -0.50 0.69 9.20
CA SER A 106 -1.24 -0.43 9.75
C SER A 106 -1.81 -1.34 8.65
N ALA A 107 -2.12 -2.57 9.03
CA ALA A 107 -2.86 -3.48 8.17
C ALA A 107 -4.19 -2.89 7.69
N GLY A 108 -4.59 -3.25 6.48
CA GLY A 108 -5.83 -2.77 5.88
C GLY A 108 -5.75 -1.39 5.21
N THR A 109 -4.61 -0.70 5.29
CA THR A 109 -4.38 0.57 4.58
C THR A 109 -4.31 0.34 3.07
N TYR A 110 -5.04 1.14 2.31
CA TYR A 110 -4.98 1.19 0.85
C TYR A 110 -4.10 2.36 0.40
N ILE A 111 -2.90 2.05 -0.09
CA ILE A 111 -1.98 3.09 -0.59
C ILE A 111 -2.55 3.79 -1.83
N ARG A 112 -3.38 3.11 -2.63
CA ARG A 112 -4.10 3.69 -3.77
C ARG A 112 -5.05 4.80 -3.33
N THR A 113 -5.85 4.56 -2.30
CA THR A 113 -6.74 5.59 -1.72
C THR A 113 -5.92 6.74 -1.15
N LEU A 114 -4.84 6.45 -0.41
CA LEU A 114 -3.95 7.49 0.13
C LEU A 114 -3.41 8.41 -0.98
N ALA A 115 -2.99 7.84 -2.12
CA ALA A 115 -2.50 8.61 -3.26
C ALA A 115 -3.58 9.51 -3.88
N ASN A 116 -4.80 8.97 -4.07
CA ASN A 116 -5.94 9.76 -4.52
C ASN A 116 -6.26 10.90 -3.55
N ASP A 117 -6.31 10.61 -2.24
CA ASP A 117 -6.67 11.60 -1.22
C ASP A 117 -5.62 12.71 -1.10
N ILE A 118 -4.32 12.38 -1.23
CA ILE A 118 -3.23 13.37 -1.32
C ILE A 118 -3.43 14.26 -2.55
N GLY A 119 -3.71 13.68 -3.72
CA GLY A 119 -3.97 14.43 -4.95
C GLY A 119 -5.17 15.35 -4.84
N GLN A 120 -6.26 14.90 -4.19
CA GLN A 120 -7.43 15.72 -3.92
C GLN A 120 -7.12 16.86 -2.93
N ALA A 121 -6.37 16.58 -1.87
CA ALA A 121 -5.97 17.61 -0.89
C ALA A 121 -5.07 18.69 -1.49
N LEU A 122 -4.31 18.35 -2.54
CA LEU A 122 -3.51 19.30 -3.33
C LEU A 122 -4.32 20.00 -4.44
N GLY A 123 -5.58 19.59 -4.67
CA GLY A 123 -6.48 20.19 -5.67
C GLY A 123 -6.17 19.81 -7.12
N VAL A 124 -5.27 18.86 -7.36
CA VAL A 124 -4.82 18.50 -8.71
C VAL A 124 -5.22 17.08 -9.12
N GLY A 125 -5.68 16.24 -8.18
CA GLY A 125 -5.90 14.82 -8.39
C GLY A 125 -4.59 14.01 -8.33
N GLY A 126 -4.71 12.68 -8.17
CA GLY A 126 -3.57 11.81 -8.07
C GLY A 126 -3.95 10.32 -8.14
N HIS A 127 -3.02 9.49 -8.61
CA HIS A 127 -3.15 8.04 -8.62
C HIS A 127 -1.78 7.39 -8.42
N ILE A 128 -1.76 6.10 -8.06
CA ILE A 128 -0.52 5.31 -7.97
C ILE A 128 -0.02 5.01 -9.38
N ALA A 129 1.17 5.51 -9.72
CA ALA A 129 1.91 5.13 -10.92
C ALA A 129 2.77 3.89 -10.70
N SER A 130 3.34 3.72 -9.49
CA SER A 130 4.11 2.54 -9.10
C SER A 130 4.01 2.31 -7.60
N LEU A 131 3.93 1.03 -7.20
CA LEU A 131 3.84 0.63 -5.79
C LEU A 131 4.72 -0.57 -5.53
N MET A 132 5.62 -0.45 -4.57
CA MET A 132 6.48 -1.53 -4.12
C MET A 132 6.33 -1.71 -2.60
N ARG A 133 5.97 -2.91 -2.15
CA ARG A 133 5.98 -3.24 -0.73
C ARG A 133 7.41 -3.56 -0.30
N THR A 134 7.96 -2.77 0.60
CA THR A 134 9.36 -2.87 1.06
C THR A 134 9.51 -3.67 2.35
N ALA A 135 8.43 -3.82 3.14
CA ALA A 135 8.41 -4.69 4.30
C ALA A 135 6.99 -5.17 4.66
N THR A 136 6.92 -6.31 5.34
CA THR A 136 5.71 -6.85 5.99
C THR A 136 6.18 -7.47 7.31
N SER A 137 5.73 -6.90 8.46
CA SER A 137 6.25 -7.30 9.77
C SER A 137 7.78 -7.29 9.77
N SER A 138 8.43 -8.35 10.25
CA SER A 138 9.89 -8.51 10.30
C SER A 138 10.55 -8.82 8.94
N PHE A 139 9.78 -9.09 7.88
CA PHE A 139 10.31 -9.42 6.56
C PHE A 139 10.51 -8.16 5.72
N THR A 140 11.69 -8.03 5.10
CA THR A 140 12.05 -6.89 4.27
C THR A 140 12.33 -7.30 2.83
N LEU A 141 12.18 -6.36 1.89
CA LEU A 141 12.49 -6.59 0.48
C LEU A 141 13.96 -6.99 0.26
N LYS A 142 14.87 -6.57 1.15
CA LYS A 142 16.30 -6.91 1.05
C LYS A 142 16.58 -8.40 1.22
N GLU A 143 15.66 -9.10 1.89
CA GLU A 143 15.76 -10.54 2.16
C GLU A 143 14.92 -11.37 1.18
N ALA A 144 14.20 -10.71 0.29
CA ALA A 144 13.37 -11.38 -0.70
C ALA A 144 14.22 -11.96 -1.83
N HIS A 145 13.84 -13.14 -2.29
CA HIS A 145 14.43 -13.80 -3.44
C HIS A 145 13.50 -13.67 -4.65
N SER A 146 14.07 -13.53 -5.86
CA SER A 146 13.29 -13.61 -7.07
C SER A 146 12.81 -15.04 -7.33
N LEU A 147 11.73 -15.22 -8.12
CA LEU A 147 11.27 -16.55 -8.50
C LEU A 147 12.39 -17.33 -9.22
N SER A 148 13.17 -16.68 -10.07
CA SER A 148 14.30 -17.29 -10.77
C SER A 148 15.40 -17.77 -9.82
N ASP A 149 15.70 -16.99 -8.75
CA ASP A 149 16.68 -17.40 -7.75
C ASP A 149 16.19 -18.62 -6.96
N ILE A 150 14.88 -18.63 -6.62
CA ILE A 150 14.25 -19.76 -5.93
C ILE A 150 14.31 -21.02 -6.81
N GLU A 151 13.89 -20.95 -8.07
CA GLU A 151 13.94 -22.05 -9.01
C GLU A 151 15.38 -22.60 -9.16
N THR A 152 16.35 -21.72 -9.35
CA THR A 152 17.76 -22.08 -9.47
C THR A 152 18.26 -22.81 -8.22
N ALA A 153 17.93 -22.30 -7.03
CA ALA A 153 18.34 -22.91 -5.76
C ALA A 153 17.72 -24.31 -5.57
N PHE A 154 16.43 -24.48 -5.93
CA PHE A 154 15.76 -25.78 -5.82
C PHE A 154 16.34 -26.80 -6.81
N HIS A 155 16.58 -26.42 -8.07
CA HIS A 155 17.25 -27.28 -9.04
C HIS A 155 18.67 -27.68 -8.63
N ALA A 156 19.37 -26.81 -7.90
CA ALA A 156 20.70 -27.09 -7.36
C ALA A 156 20.70 -27.90 -6.05
N GLY A 157 19.54 -28.32 -5.54
CA GLY A 157 19.39 -29.01 -4.25
C GLY A 157 19.62 -28.11 -3.03
N LYS A 158 19.65 -26.78 -3.19
CA LYS A 158 19.90 -25.77 -2.14
C LYS A 158 18.63 -25.03 -1.70
N GLY A 159 17.45 -25.44 -2.14
CA GLY A 159 16.20 -24.73 -1.84
C GLY A 159 15.93 -24.56 -0.35
N ALA A 160 16.32 -25.52 0.49
CA ALA A 160 16.15 -25.44 1.94
C ALA A 160 16.86 -24.23 2.59
N SER A 161 17.98 -23.75 2.00
CA SER A 161 18.71 -22.59 2.52
C SER A 161 17.98 -21.26 2.34
N LEU A 162 16.94 -21.23 1.50
CA LEU A 162 16.09 -20.04 1.27
C LEU A 162 14.83 -20.05 2.13
N VAL A 163 14.57 -21.16 2.85
CA VAL A 163 13.39 -21.29 3.71
C VAL A 163 13.69 -20.58 5.04
N VAL A 164 12.80 -19.69 5.40
CA VAL A 164 12.87 -18.99 6.70
C VAL A 164 12.09 -19.80 7.71
N GLU A 165 12.64 -19.94 8.94
CA GLU A 165 11.97 -20.62 10.04
C GLU A 165 10.61 -20.01 10.35
N THR A 166 9.61 -20.85 10.63
CA THR A 166 8.22 -20.42 10.88
C THR A 166 8.12 -19.43 12.05
N ASP A 167 8.94 -19.64 13.10
CA ASP A 167 8.95 -18.82 14.30
C ASP A 167 9.28 -17.35 14.00
N ARG A 168 10.07 -17.08 12.98
CA ARG A 168 10.33 -15.70 12.53
C ARG A 168 9.06 -14.97 12.07
N ALA A 169 8.11 -15.68 11.48
CA ALA A 169 6.84 -15.09 11.06
C ALA A 169 5.96 -14.73 12.27
N LEU A 170 6.24 -15.31 13.43
CA LEU A 170 5.53 -15.12 14.69
C LEU A 170 6.33 -14.28 15.70
N ALA A 171 7.48 -13.72 15.31
CA ALA A 171 8.40 -13.02 16.21
C ALA A 171 7.75 -11.83 16.96
N ASP A 172 6.68 -11.26 16.43
CA ASP A 172 5.92 -10.17 17.08
C ASP A 172 4.86 -10.70 18.07
N TRP A 173 4.74 -12.03 18.22
CA TRP A 173 3.77 -12.66 19.10
C TRP A 173 4.43 -12.99 20.44
N GLN A 174 3.65 -12.94 21.52
CA GLN A 174 4.13 -13.35 22.84
C GLN A 174 4.37 -14.87 22.86
N GLU A 175 5.60 -15.28 23.16
CA GLU A 175 5.92 -16.68 23.37
C GLU A 175 5.35 -17.14 24.74
N VAL A 176 4.64 -18.25 24.73
CA VAL A 176 4.22 -18.94 25.95
C VAL A 176 4.93 -20.29 25.98
N LYS A 177 5.83 -20.47 26.94
CA LYS A 177 6.46 -21.75 27.18
C LYS A 177 5.61 -22.56 28.16
N LEU A 178 5.12 -23.68 27.68
CA LEU A 178 4.45 -24.66 28.54
C LEU A 178 5.54 -25.60 29.12
N ASP A 179 5.51 -25.82 30.43
CA ASP A 179 6.29 -26.87 31.06
C ASP A 179 5.55 -28.22 30.95
N ALA A 180 6.20 -29.29 31.43
CA ALA A 180 5.67 -30.65 31.30
C ALA A 180 4.36 -30.88 32.09
N ASP A 181 3.99 -29.96 32.98
CA ASP A 181 2.84 -30.06 33.89
C ASP A 181 1.69 -29.11 33.49
N GLY A 182 1.86 -28.28 32.43
CA GLY A 182 0.95 -27.22 31.99
C GLY A 182 0.12 -27.29 30.89
#